data_aa4f1e6e464ca256f625678f0660b448
#
_entry.id   aa4f1e6e464ca256f625678f0660b448
#
_cell.length_a   1.000
_cell.length_b   1.000
_cell.length_c   1.000
_cell.angle_alpha   90.00
_cell.angle_beta   90.00
_cell.angle_gamma   90.00
#
_symmetry.space_group_name_H-M   'P 1'
#
loop_
_entity.id
_entity.type
_entity.pdbx_description
1 polymer ?
#
loop_
_entity_poly.entity_id
_entity_poly.type
_entity_poly.pdbx_seq_one_letter_code
_entity_poly.pdbx_strand_id
1 'polypeptide(L)'
;GLLLWYVTGGQVAATQLGQAYYGQFIEMAESGGMCAVVESEFFAELIRENPANEQRLLAYPVADFVRVMAAWQTFFTEGADLPVIGATREQLSSIDVPTCIIPGADLVHPREVALGLHDILSDSEFHYPFSLEERESLKALPLEEIGRRFDESKNAIFVDFLNRRFPVVT
;
A
#
# COMPACT_ATOMS: atom_id res chain seq x y z
N GLY A 1 2.52 -14.41 -13.98
CA GLY A 1 3.03 -14.34 -12.62
C GLY A 1 2.58 -13.07 -11.92
N LEU A 2 2.70 -13.08 -10.61
CA LEU A 2 2.31 -11.98 -9.75
C LEU A 2 3.55 -11.50 -8.96
N LEU A 3 3.76 -10.18 -8.89
CA LEU A 3 4.85 -9.56 -8.13
C LEU A 3 4.22 -8.68 -7.06
N LEU A 4 4.44 -8.99 -5.80
CA LEU A 4 3.82 -8.32 -4.66
C LEU A 4 4.88 -7.73 -3.73
N TRP A 5 4.71 -6.48 -3.36
CA TRP A 5 5.49 -5.80 -2.33
C TRP A 5 4.62 -4.82 -1.56
N TYR A 6 4.98 -4.55 -0.31
CA TYR A 6 4.21 -3.66 0.56
C TYR A 6 2.72 -4.03 0.65
N VAL A 7 2.44 -5.33 0.87
CA VAL A 7 1.06 -5.80 1.04
C VAL A 7 0.50 -5.27 2.36
N THR A 8 -0.65 -4.63 2.27
CA THR A 8 -1.34 -4.01 3.41
C THR A 8 -2.39 -4.95 3.98
N GLY A 9 -2.44 -5.04 5.30
CA GLY A 9 -3.43 -5.86 6.01
C GLY A 9 -3.33 -5.73 7.51
N GLY A 10 -4.25 -6.40 8.20
CA GLY A 10 -4.32 -6.42 9.65
C GLY A 10 -4.99 -5.19 10.26
N GLN A 11 -5.41 -5.34 11.51
CA GLN A 11 -6.27 -4.39 12.22
C GLN A 11 -5.63 -3.00 12.40
N VAL A 12 -4.32 -2.97 12.69
CA VAL A 12 -3.61 -1.68 12.89
C VAL A 12 -3.55 -0.89 11.59
N ALA A 13 -3.16 -1.53 10.49
CA ALA A 13 -3.11 -0.88 9.18
C ALA A 13 -4.50 -0.43 8.72
N ALA A 14 -5.51 -1.28 8.83
CA ALA A 14 -6.88 -0.96 8.46
C ALA A 14 -7.43 0.24 9.23
N THR A 15 -7.24 0.29 10.56
CA THR A 15 -7.71 1.40 11.40
C THR A 15 -6.92 2.68 11.13
N GLN A 16 -5.60 2.62 11.10
CA GLN A 16 -4.76 3.81 10.89
C GLN A 16 -4.95 4.39 9.49
N LEU A 17 -4.99 3.56 8.45
CA LEU A 17 -5.20 4.04 7.08
C LEU A 17 -6.63 4.52 6.88
N GLY A 18 -7.63 3.83 7.43
CA GLY A 18 -9.02 4.26 7.39
C GLY A 18 -9.21 5.68 7.94
N GLN A 19 -8.54 6.00 9.06
CA GLN A 19 -8.57 7.34 9.63
C GLN A 19 -7.67 8.34 8.87
N ALA A 20 -6.42 7.97 8.59
CA ALA A 20 -5.42 8.88 8.02
C ALA A 20 -5.72 9.27 6.56
N TYR A 21 -6.25 8.36 5.76
CA TYR A 21 -6.52 8.63 4.34
C TYR A 21 -7.97 9.03 4.04
N TYR A 22 -8.91 8.75 4.97
CA TYR A 22 -10.32 9.01 4.72
C TYR A 22 -11.00 9.76 5.86
N GLY A 23 -10.97 9.24 7.09
CA GLY A 23 -11.74 9.77 8.22
C GLY A 23 -11.45 11.24 8.51
N GLN A 24 -10.18 11.62 8.59
CA GLN A 24 -9.80 13.01 8.83
C GLN A 24 -10.33 13.99 7.78
N PHE A 25 -10.38 13.58 6.51
CA PHE A 25 -10.88 14.43 5.43
C PHE A 25 -12.39 14.50 5.39
N ILE A 26 -13.11 13.46 5.86
CA ILE A 26 -14.54 13.51 6.11
C ILE A 26 -14.85 14.58 7.15
N GLU A 27 -14.17 14.56 8.29
CA GLU A 27 -14.34 15.55 9.37
C GLU A 27 -14.04 16.98 8.90
N MET A 28 -12.96 17.16 8.11
CA MET A 28 -12.62 18.46 7.51
C MET A 28 -13.71 18.94 6.53
N ALA A 29 -14.20 18.07 5.65
CA ALA A 29 -15.21 18.40 4.67
C ALA A 29 -16.55 18.75 5.34
N GLU A 30 -16.95 18.03 6.39
CA GLU A 30 -18.18 18.29 7.14
C GLU A 30 -18.12 19.60 7.95
N SER A 31 -16.96 19.94 8.51
CA SER A 31 -16.80 21.12 9.36
C SER A 31 -16.49 22.40 8.59
N GLY A 32 -15.70 22.35 7.53
CA GLY A 32 -15.19 23.52 6.80
C GLY A 32 -15.36 23.44 5.28
N GLY A 33 -16.07 22.41 4.77
CA GLY A 33 -16.29 22.23 3.34
C GLY A 33 -15.00 21.85 2.59
N MET A 34 -15.05 21.92 1.26
CA MET A 34 -13.91 21.59 0.43
C MET A 34 -12.74 22.55 0.61
N CYS A 35 -12.94 23.76 1.12
CA CYS A 35 -11.87 24.68 1.45
C CYS A 35 -10.94 24.11 2.56
N ALA A 36 -11.53 23.55 3.63
CA ALA A 36 -10.74 22.92 4.69
C ALA A 36 -9.96 21.70 4.21
N VAL A 37 -10.52 20.94 3.28
CA VAL A 37 -9.83 19.79 2.65
C VAL A 37 -8.63 20.27 1.83
N VAL A 38 -8.80 21.27 0.99
CA VAL A 38 -7.75 21.85 0.13
C VAL A 38 -6.59 22.42 0.95
N GLU A 39 -6.88 23.03 2.10
CA GLU A 39 -5.88 23.62 3.02
C GLU A 39 -5.14 22.57 3.86
N SER A 40 -5.59 21.30 3.88
CA SER A 40 -4.88 20.24 4.59
C SER A 40 -3.49 20.00 4.00
N GLU A 41 -2.51 19.62 4.83
CA GLU A 41 -1.13 19.40 4.42
C GLU A 41 -1.04 18.42 3.24
N PHE A 42 -1.78 17.32 3.30
CA PHE A 42 -1.80 16.30 2.25
C PHE A 42 -2.27 16.85 0.90
N PHE A 43 -3.43 17.52 0.85
CA PHE A 43 -3.95 18.07 -0.41
C PHE A 43 -3.18 19.29 -0.88
N ALA A 44 -2.67 20.12 0.04
CA ALA A 44 -1.80 21.24 -0.31
C ALA A 44 -0.51 20.78 -1.01
N GLU A 45 0.06 19.62 -0.64
CA GLU A 45 1.20 19.03 -1.35
C GLU A 45 0.83 18.59 -2.76
N LEU A 46 -0.26 17.86 -2.92
CA LEU A 46 -0.77 17.44 -4.24
C LEU A 46 -1.13 18.62 -5.16
N ILE A 47 -1.56 19.74 -4.58
CA ILE A 47 -1.84 20.97 -5.32
C ILE A 47 -0.55 21.65 -5.74
N ARG A 48 0.49 21.65 -4.91
CA ARG A 48 1.82 22.19 -5.30
C ARG A 48 2.41 21.41 -6.49
N GLU A 49 2.22 20.10 -6.54
CA GLU A 49 2.65 19.26 -7.66
C GLU A 49 1.80 19.51 -8.92
N ASN A 50 0.50 19.69 -8.74
CA ASN A 50 -0.43 19.97 -9.85
C ASN A 50 -1.51 20.98 -9.43
N PRO A 51 -1.32 22.28 -9.75
CA PRO A 51 -2.27 23.35 -9.38
C PRO A 51 -3.70 23.18 -9.88
N ALA A 52 -3.93 22.39 -10.93
CA ALA A 52 -5.28 22.12 -11.43
C ALA A 52 -6.12 21.28 -10.43
N ASN A 53 -5.50 20.63 -9.45
CA ASN A 53 -6.18 19.86 -8.42
C ASN A 53 -6.99 20.75 -7.48
N GLU A 54 -6.55 21.98 -7.21
CA GLU A 54 -7.26 22.92 -6.34
C GLU A 54 -8.67 23.20 -6.88
N GLN A 55 -8.77 23.64 -8.13
CA GLN A 55 -10.04 23.95 -8.76
C GLN A 55 -10.95 22.71 -8.83
N ARG A 56 -10.40 21.54 -9.10
CA ARG A 56 -11.17 20.28 -9.16
C ARG A 56 -11.74 19.92 -7.80
N LEU A 57 -10.94 20.03 -6.73
CA LEU A 57 -11.37 19.74 -5.37
C LEU A 57 -12.44 20.72 -4.89
N LEU A 58 -12.22 22.03 -5.11
CA LEU A 58 -13.19 23.08 -4.71
C LEU A 58 -14.53 22.96 -5.44
N ALA A 59 -14.53 22.46 -6.68
CA ALA A 59 -15.74 22.24 -7.46
C ALA A 59 -16.49 20.96 -7.07
N TYR A 60 -15.89 20.09 -6.24
CA TYR A 60 -16.50 18.82 -5.88
C TYR A 60 -17.58 19.02 -4.79
N PRO A 61 -18.80 18.48 -4.96
CA PRO A 61 -19.84 18.59 -3.93
C PRO A 61 -19.40 17.90 -2.62
N VAL A 62 -19.50 18.61 -1.50
CA VAL A 62 -19.11 18.08 -0.17
C VAL A 62 -19.77 16.73 0.12
N ALA A 63 -21.08 16.60 -0.14
CA ALA A 63 -21.82 15.37 0.13
C ALA A 63 -21.29 14.18 -0.69
N ASP A 64 -20.90 14.41 -1.94
CA ASP A 64 -20.32 13.34 -2.78
C ASP A 64 -18.91 12.99 -2.33
N PHE A 65 -18.09 13.98 -1.95
CA PHE A 65 -16.77 13.75 -1.38
C PHE A 65 -16.86 12.88 -0.11
N VAL A 66 -17.68 13.28 0.86
CA VAL A 66 -17.91 12.55 2.10
C VAL A 66 -18.40 11.12 1.82
N ARG A 67 -19.37 10.95 0.93
CA ARG A 67 -19.89 9.63 0.55
C ARG A 67 -18.80 8.70 -0.01
N VAL A 68 -17.95 9.22 -0.89
CA VAL A 68 -16.85 8.43 -1.48
C VAL A 68 -15.80 8.09 -0.44
N MET A 69 -15.38 9.06 0.37
CA MET A 69 -14.39 8.85 1.44
C MET A 69 -14.91 7.87 2.50
N ALA A 70 -16.18 7.97 2.90
CA ALA A 70 -16.81 7.05 3.85
C ALA A 70 -16.87 5.61 3.30
N ALA A 71 -17.17 5.44 2.02
CA ALA A 71 -17.16 4.11 1.39
C ALA A 71 -15.75 3.47 1.43
N TRP A 72 -14.70 4.23 1.17
CA TRP A 72 -13.33 3.76 1.29
C TRP A 72 -12.90 3.50 2.74
N GLN A 73 -13.28 4.36 3.67
CA GLN A 73 -13.02 4.13 5.09
C GLN A 73 -13.66 2.82 5.56
N THR A 74 -14.93 2.59 5.20
CA THR A 74 -15.64 1.35 5.51
C THR A 74 -14.93 0.14 4.90
N PHE A 75 -14.52 0.20 3.64
CA PHE A 75 -13.79 -0.87 2.96
C PHE A 75 -12.50 -1.25 3.72
N PHE A 76 -11.74 -0.25 4.20
CA PHE A 76 -10.53 -0.49 4.97
C PHE A 76 -10.84 -1.10 6.35
N THR A 77 -11.80 -0.55 7.07
CA THR A 77 -12.14 -1.01 8.44
C THR A 77 -12.77 -2.40 8.45
N GLU A 78 -13.64 -2.71 7.50
CA GLU A 78 -14.22 -4.05 7.32
C GLU A 78 -13.20 -5.08 6.85
N GLY A 79 -12.15 -4.63 6.17
CA GLY A 79 -11.02 -5.47 5.74
C GLY A 79 -10.02 -5.82 6.83
N ALA A 80 -10.21 -5.35 8.07
CA ALA A 80 -9.24 -5.52 9.17
C ALA A 80 -8.93 -6.98 9.51
N ASP A 81 -9.91 -7.86 9.42
CA ASP A 81 -9.80 -9.29 9.72
C ASP A 81 -9.48 -10.17 8.49
N LEU A 82 -9.35 -9.55 7.31
CA LEU A 82 -8.97 -10.25 6.10
C LEU A 82 -7.44 -10.50 6.06
N PRO A 83 -6.98 -11.56 5.38
CA PRO A 83 -5.55 -11.81 5.21
C PRO A 83 -4.79 -10.64 4.60
N VAL A 84 -5.40 -9.98 3.63
CA VAL A 84 -5.02 -8.67 3.09
C VAL A 84 -6.28 -7.82 2.94
N ILE A 85 -6.17 -6.50 3.03
CA ILE A 85 -7.33 -5.62 2.87
C ILE A 85 -7.94 -5.84 1.48
N GLY A 86 -9.22 -6.19 1.45
CA GLY A 86 -10.00 -6.37 0.23
C GLY A 86 -9.95 -7.75 -0.40
N ALA A 87 -9.28 -8.75 0.21
CA ALA A 87 -9.27 -10.11 -0.32
C ALA A 87 -9.45 -11.18 0.76
N THR A 88 -10.41 -12.09 0.54
CA THR A 88 -10.65 -13.23 1.44
C THR A 88 -9.61 -14.34 1.23
N ARG A 89 -9.52 -15.26 2.19
CA ARG A 89 -8.63 -16.43 2.09
C ARG A 89 -8.98 -17.28 0.86
N GLU A 90 -10.27 -17.46 0.57
CA GLU A 90 -10.75 -18.24 -0.56
C GLU A 90 -10.35 -17.62 -1.90
N GLN A 91 -10.48 -16.28 -2.02
CA GLN A 91 -10.03 -15.55 -3.21
C GLN A 91 -8.52 -15.67 -3.41
N LEU A 92 -7.74 -15.51 -2.33
CA LEU A 92 -6.28 -15.64 -2.39
C LEU A 92 -5.85 -17.07 -2.73
N SER A 93 -6.47 -18.09 -2.12
CA SER A 93 -6.13 -19.49 -2.39
C SER A 93 -6.51 -19.96 -3.80
N SER A 94 -7.37 -19.24 -4.51
CA SER A 94 -7.70 -19.50 -5.91
C SER A 94 -6.67 -18.96 -6.92
N ILE A 95 -5.66 -18.22 -6.45
CA ILE A 95 -4.57 -17.72 -7.28
C ILE A 95 -3.62 -18.90 -7.56
N ASP A 96 -3.51 -19.29 -8.81
CA ASP A 96 -2.71 -20.44 -9.29
C ASP A 96 -1.47 -20.03 -10.10
N VAL A 97 -1.21 -18.74 -10.21
CA VAL A 97 -0.04 -18.23 -10.94
C VAL A 97 1.18 -18.08 -10.02
N PRO A 98 2.41 -18.37 -10.52
CA PRO A 98 3.63 -18.14 -9.77
C PRO A 98 3.69 -16.73 -9.20
N THR A 99 3.94 -16.60 -7.91
CA THR A 99 3.91 -15.33 -7.18
C THR A 99 5.22 -15.08 -6.44
N CYS A 100 5.79 -13.90 -6.59
CA CYS A 100 6.94 -13.42 -5.82
C CYS A 100 6.48 -12.38 -4.80
N ILE A 101 6.84 -12.57 -3.52
CA ILE A 101 6.42 -11.72 -2.41
C ILE A 101 7.64 -11.10 -1.74
N ILE A 102 7.63 -9.77 -1.62
CA ILE A 102 8.61 -9.01 -0.82
C ILE A 102 7.86 -8.31 0.33
N PRO A 103 8.17 -8.62 1.59
CA PRO A 103 7.48 -8.04 2.74
C PRO A 103 7.80 -6.56 2.92
N GLY A 104 6.86 -5.83 3.48
CA GLY A 104 7.13 -4.55 4.12
C GLY A 104 7.80 -4.71 5.49
N ALA A 105 8.08 -3.60 6.14
CA ALA A 105 8.69 -3.56 7.46
C ALA A 105 8.15 -2.41 8.33
N ASP A 106 7.02 -1.85 7.98
CA ASP A 106 6.35 -0.76 8.70
C ASP A 106 4.98 -1.20 9.24
N LEU A 107 4.31 -0.31 9.96
CA LEU A 107 3.01 -0.60 10.58
C LEU A 107 1.87 -0.77 9.55
N VAL A 108 2.03 -0.19 8.38
CA VAL A 108 1.02 -0.22 7.30
C VAL A 108 1.19 -1.46 6.43
N HIS A 109 2.44 -1.93 6.31
CA HIS A 109 2.83 -3.11 5.53
C HIS A 109 3.54 -4.12 6.44
N PRO A 110 2.81 -4.70 7.42
CA PRO A 110 3.42 -5.61 8.39
C PRO A 110 3.92 -6.88 7.69
N ARG A 111 5.11 -7.32 8.10
CA ARG A 111 5.72 -8.55 7.57
C ARG A 111 4.79 -9.76 7.70
N GLU A 112 4.05 -9.84 8.80
CA GLU A 112 3.15 -10.94 9.13
C GLU A 112 2.03 -11.10 8.11
N VAL A 113 1.57 -10.01 7.51
CA VAL A 113 0.58 -10.03 6.42
C VAL A 113 1.17 -10.68 5.17
N ALA A 114 2.39 -10.33 4.80
CA ALA A 114 3.09 -10.93 3.65
C ALA A 114 3.40 -12.42 3.89
N LEU A 115 3.76 -12.82 5.12
CA LEU A 115 3.94 -14.23 5.50
C LEU A 115 2.62 -15.00 5.44
N GLY A 116 1.55 -14.44 6.01
CA GLY A 116 0.21 -15.06 5.93
C GLY A 116 -0.27 -15.23 4.49
N LEU A 117 0.06 -14.29 3.61
CA LEU A 117 -0.23 -14.40 2.19
C LEU A 117 0.59 -15.53 1.53
N HIS A 118 1.88 -15.64 1.85
CA HIS A 118 2.74 -16.73 1.39
C HIS A 118 2.19 -18.11 1.80
N ASP A 119 1.69 -18.24 3.02
CA ASP A 119 1.09 -19.47 3.53
C ASP A 119 -0.25 -19.84 2.84
N ILE A 120 -0.92 -18.87 2.23
CA ILE A 120 -2.19 -19.09 1.51
C ILE A 120 -1.97 -19.46 0.06
N LEU A 121 -1.00 -18.82 -0.61
CA LEU A 121 -0.73 -18.99 -2.03
C LEU A 121 0.01 -20.31 -2.30
N SER A 122 -0.51 -21.13 -3.19
CA SER A 122 0.01 -22.48 -3.48
C SER A 122 1.36 -22.49 -4.21
N ASP A 123 1.66 -21.44 -4.99
CA ASP A 123 2.89 -21.30 -5.76
C ASP A 123 3.49 -19.90 -5.54
N SER A 124 4.10 -19.70 -4.37
CA SER A 124 4.72 -18.42 -4.02
C SER A 124 6.15 -18.58 -3.51
N GLU A 125 6.98 -17.58 -3.81
CA GLU A 125 8.33 -17.41 -3.30
C GLU A 125 8.38 -16.16 -2.43
N PHE A 126 9.00 -16.25 -1.24
CA PHE A 126 9.12 -15.16 -0.27
C PHE A 126 10.57 -14.71 -0.17
N HIS A 127 10.84 -13.45 -0.48
CA HIS A 127 12.18 -12.89 -0.54
C HIS A 127 12.34 -11.65 0.31
N TYR A 128 13.44 -11.57 1.05
CA TYR A 128 13.85 -10.35 1.75
C TYR A 128 14.74 -9.50 0.84
N PRO A 129 14.46 -8.21 0.67
CA PRO A 129 15.30 -7.32 -0.13
C PRO A 129 16.68 -7.09 0.47
N PHE A 130 16.81 -7.28 1.80
CA PHE A 130 18.04 -7.10 2.55
C PHE A 130 18.22 -8.19 3.60
N SER A 131 19.45 -8.62 3.82
CA SER A 131 19.84 -9.42 4.98
C SER A 131 19.69 -8.63 6.28
N LEU A 132 19.80 -9.31 7.42
CA LEU A 132 19.74 -8.64 8.73
C LEU A 132 20.89 -7.64 8.91
N GLU A 133 22.09 -7.97 8.44
CA GLU A 133 23.28 -7.13 8.51
C GLU A 133 23.14 -5.87 7.65
N GLU A 134 22.64 -6.02 6.42
CA GLU A 134 22.35 -4.89 5.53
C GLU A 134 21.32 -3.95 6.13
N ARG A 135 20.25 -4.47 6.77
CA ARG A 135 19.22 -3.65 7.42
C ARG A 135 19.78 -2.76 8.52
N GLU A 136 20.73 -3.28 9.31
CA GLU A 136 21.38 -2.46 10.34
C GLU A 136 22.23 -1.35 9.71
N SER A 137 22.92 -1.63 8.62
CA SER A 137 23.72 -0.62 7.92
C SER A 137 22.88 0.46 7.26
N LEU A 138 21.65 0.13 6.81
CA LEU A 138 20.73 1.09 6.21
C LEU A 138 20.22 2.15 7.19
N LYS A 139 20.13 1.84 8.49
CA LYS A 139 19.62 2.78 9.51
C LYS A 139 20.42 4.08 9.59
N ALA A 140 21.66 4.09 9.16
CA ALA A 140 22.51 5.26 9.14
C ALA A 140 22.40 6.12 7.86
N LEU A 141 21.61 5.69 6.89
CA LEU A 141 21.48 6.34 5.60
C LEU A 141 20.26 7.30 5.55
N PRO A 142 20.29 8.32 4.68
CA PRO A 142 19.11 9.12 4.35
C PRO A 142 17.98 8.26 3.77
N LEU A 143 16.72 8.64 4.04
CA LEU A 143 15.54 7.89 3.57
C LEU A 143 15.52 7.71 2.04
N GLU A 144 15.93 8.72 1.29
CA GLU A 144 16.04 8.66 -0.18
C GLU A 144 17.00 7.55 -0.64
N GLU A 145 18.16 7.44 0.01
CA GLU A 145 19.14 6.40 -0.31
C GLU A 145 18.64 5.01 0.09
N ILE A 146 17.92 4.88 1.20
CA ILE A 146 17.27 3.63 1.61
C ILE A 146 16.23 3.22 0.56
N GLY A 147 15.39 4.15 0.11
CA GLY A 147 14.39 3.92 -0.92
C GLY A 147 15.00 3.45 -2.24
N ARG A 148 16.06 4.13 -2.70
CA ARG A 148 16.79 3.76 -3.92
C ARG A 148 17.36 2.33 -3.83
N ARG A 149 18.02 1.98 -2.73
CA ARG A 149 18.58 0.63 -2.51
C ARG A 149 17.49 -0.43 -2.42
N PHE A 150 16.37 -0.10 -1.78
CA PHE A 150 15.21 -0.99 -1.73
C PHE A 150 14.69 -1.28 -3.14
N ASP A 151 14.52 -0.26 -3.97
CA ASP A 151 14.04 -0.43 -5.35
C ASP A 151 15.01 -1.23 -6.20
N GLU A 152 16.31 -1.01 -6.07
CA GLU A 152 17.34 -1.80 -6.77
C GLU A 152 17.28 -3.28 -6.38
N SER A 153 17.23 -3.59 -5.08
CA SER A 153 17.15 -4.95 -4.59
C SER A 153 15.83 -5.64 -4.96
N LYS A 154 14.71 -4.95 -4.77
CA LYS A 154 13.38 -5.42 -5.18
C LYS A 154 13.35 -5.77 -6.67
N ASN A 155 13.84 -4.87 -7.51
CA ASN A 155 13.86 -5.07 -8.96
C ASN A 155 14.75 -6.24 -9.36
N ALA A 156 15.91 -6.42 -8.72
CA ALA A 156 16.78 -7.56 -8.95
C ALA A 156 16.09 -8.89 -8.62
N ILE A 157 15.39 -8.97 -7.48
CA ILE A 157 14.60 -10.14 -7.07
C ILE A 157 13.50 -10.43 -8.09
N PHE A 158 12.74 -9.42 -8.50
CA PHE A 158 11.65 -9.60 -9.47
C PHE A 158 12.15 -10.04 -10.85
N VAL A 159 13.25 -9.48 -11.33
CA VAL A 159 13.88 -9.88 -12.59
C VAL A 159 14.38 -11.33 -12.53
N ASP A 160 15.03 -11.72 -11.44
CA ASP A 160 15.47 -13.11 -11.23
C ASP A 160 14.28 -14.08 -11.22
N PHE A 161 13.23 -13.76 -10.44
CA PHE A 161 12.00 -14.54 -10.41
C PHE A 161 11.38 -14.71 -11.79
N LEU A 162 11.22 -13.62 -12.55
CA LEU A 162 10.63 -13.66 -13.88
C LEU A 162 11.47 -14.49 -14.85
N ASN A 163 12.79 -14.36 -14.83
CA ASN A 163 13.68 -15.14 -15.71
C ASN A 163 13.65 -16.64 -15.40
N ARG A 164 13.55 -17.03 -14.12
CA ARG A 164 13.46 -18.43 -13.71
C ARG A 164 12.10 -19.05 -14.02
N ARG A 165 11.03 -18.29 -13.78
CA ARG A 165 9.64 -18.81 -13.87
C ARG A 165 9.04 -18.68 -15.28
N PHE A 166 9.53 -17.74 -16.08
CA PHE A 166 9.02 -17.44 -17.42
C PHE A 166 10.21 -17.25 -18.41
N PRO A 167 11.01 -18.30 -18.64
CA PRO A 167 12.14 -18.20 -19.56
C PRO A 167 11.66 -17.87 -20.98
N VAL A 168 12.29 -16.88 -21.62
CA VAL A 168 12.04 -16.58 -23.02
C VAL A 168 12.54 -17.75 -23.85
N VAL A 169 11.62 -18.45 -24.51
CA VAL A 169 11.98 -19.51 -25.47
C VAL A 169 12.51 -18.81 -26.73
N THR A 170 13.82 -18.83 -26.93
CA THR A 170 14.50 -18.34 -28.14
C THR A 170 14.48 -19.40 -29.23
#